data_47d0ec8f27db3e8328dcae9787bf4007
#
_entry.id   47d0ec8f27db3e8328dcae9787bf4007
#
_cell.length_a   1.000
_cell.length_b   1.000
_cell.length_c   1.000
_cell.angle_alpha   90.00
_cell.angle_beta   90.00
_cell.angle_gamma   90.00
#
_symmetry.space_group_name_H-M   'P 1'
#
loop_
_entity.id
_entity.type
_entity.pdbx_description
1 polymer ?
#
loop_
_entity_poly.entity_id
_entity_poly.type
_entity_poly.pdbx_seq_one_letter_code
_entity_poly.pdbx_strand_id
1 'polypeptide(L)'
;MLDQAYSRRQFLGLAGGLASIVGLGLVGCGGSGASDAADKGSAAAAESVSGEVTYDGASSFQALVEAAAEKFMDANPDVSVSGSGNGSGKGLTAVAAGTVTIGNSDVFAETKLEADQVKNLVDHEVAVVGMGPVVSKNVTVDDLSLEQLKGIFSGQITNWKEVGGDDAKIVVLNRKAGSGTRATFEAAVFGDEAVDFKGDAELDKSGDVQTQMGSTDNAISYLDFSHFDDSKFNAIK
;
A
#
# COMPACT_ATOMS: atom_id res chain seq x y z
N MET A 1 -17.15 2.66 -15.11
CA MET A 1 -18.33 2.27 -14.32
C MET A 1 -17.79 1.68 -13.01
N LEU A 2 -17.44 2.52 -12.07
CA LEU A 2 -16.99 2.11 -10.74
C LEU A 2 -17.80 2.93 -9.74
N ASP A 3 -18.99 2.42 -9.43
CA ASP A 3 -19.85 3.00 -8.42
C ASP A 3 -20.33 1.87 -7.50
N GLN A 4 -19.44 1.42 -6.60
CA GLN A 4 -19.82 0.67 -5.42
C GLN A 4 -19.03 1.17 -4.22
N ALA A 5 -19.57 2.18 -3.56
CA ALA A 5 -19.11 2.59 -2.25
C ALA A 5 -19.47 1.50 -1.23
N TYR A 6 -18.49 0.74 -0.80
CA TYR A 6 -18.66 -0.23 0.30
C TYR A 6 -18.87 0.51 1.63
N SER A 7 -19.98 0.20 2.29
CA SER A 7 -20.27 0.78 3.60
C SER A 7 -19.42 0.12 4.70
N ARG A 8 -19.09 0.89 5.77
CA ARG A 8 -18.34 0.41 6.94
C ARG A 8 -18.90 -0.87 7.57
N ARG A 9 -20.19 -1.15 7.40
CA ARG A 9 -20.84 -2.37 7.90
C ARG A 9 -20.55 -3.60 7.06
N GLN A 10 -20.24 -3.44 5.76
CA GLN A 10 -19.87 -4.55 4.86
C GLN A 10 -18.42 -4.98 5.10
N PHE A 11 -17.55 -4.04 5.45
CA PHE A 11 -16.15 -4.35 5.80
C PHE A 11 -16.04 -5.19 7.08
N LEU A 12 -16.86 -4.89 8.10
CA LEU A 12 -16.89 -5.67 9.35
C LEU A 12 -17.53 -7.07 9.18
N GLY A 13 -18.35 -7.27 8.16
CA GLY A 13 -18.95 -8.57 7.84
C GLY A 13 -17.98 -9.55 7.18
N LEU A 14 -16.97 -9.07 6.44
CA LEU A 14 -15.97 -9.95 5.82
C LEU A 14 -14.92 -10.46 6.82
N ALA A 15 -14.61 -9.71 7.86
CA ALA A 15 -13.65 -10.12 8.88
C ALA A 15 -14.20 -11.18 9.87
N GLY A 16 -15.52 -11.40 9.89
CA GLY A 16 -16.21 -12.36 10.78
C GLY A 16 -16.52 -13.72 10.15
N GLY A 17 -16.19 -13.94 8.88
CA GLY A 17 -16.68 -15.10 8.10
C GLY A 17 -15.80 -16.36 8.06
N LEU A 18 -14.66 -16.38 8.73
CA LEU A 18 -13.71 -17.50 8.66
C LEU A 18 -13.74 -18.46 9.87
N ALA A 19 -14.76 -18.40 10.70
CA ALA A 19 -14.90 -19.31 11.82
C ALA A 19 -16.27 -20.02 11.80
N SER A 20 -16.55 -20.91 10.87
CA SER A 20 -17.60 -21.92 11.01
C SER A 20 -17.68 -22.82 9.77
N ILE A 21 -16.76 -23.75 9.59
CA ILE A 21 -17.03 -24.99 8.86
C ILE A 21 -16.46 -26.13 9.71
N VAL A 22 -17.22 -26.61 10.65
CA VAL A 22 -16.98 -27.93 11.28
C VAL A 22 -18.31 -28.68 11.33
N GLY A 23 -18.33 -29.78 10.61
CA GLY A 23 -18.95 -30.99 11.07
C GLY A 23 -20.44 -31.19 10.84
N LEU A 24 -20.79 -31.81 9.73
CA LEU A 24 -21.93 -32.73 9.67
C LEU A 24 -21.38 -34.16 9.51
N GLY A 25 -21.17 -34.81 10.63
CA GLY A 25 -20.93 -36.27 10.71
C GLY A 25 -22.22 -36.98 11.05
N LEU A 26 -22.57 -37.98 10.26
CA LEU A 26 -23.80 -38.78 10.24
C LEU A 26 -24.02 -39.59 11.52
N VAL A 27 -25.27 -39.57 11.95
CA VAL A 27 -25.84 -40.37 12.99
C VAL A 27 -25.96 -41.82 12.53
N GLY A 28 -25.42 -42.76 13.30
CA GLY A 28 -25.71 -44.19 13.26
C GLY A 28 -26.31 -44.66 14.60
N CYS A 29 -27.53 -45.14 14.59
CA CYS A 29 -28.27 -45.69 15.72
C CYS A 29 -27.74 -47.05 16.21
N GLY A 30 -27.77 -47.22 17.52
CA GLY A 30 -28.02 -48.55 18.09
C GLY A 30 -27.26 -48.91 19.38
N GLY A 31 -27.99 -49.06 20.51
CA GLY A 31 -27.59 -49.98 21.58
C GLY A 31 -27.30 -49.35 22.97
N SER A 32 -28.19 -49.70 23.88
CA SER A 32 -28.21 -49.37 25.33
C SER A 32 -26.96 -49.80 26.10
N GLY A 33 -26.48 -48.91 27.00
CA GLY A 33 -25.49 -49.30 28.03
C GLY A 33 -24.97 -48.05 28.74
N ALA A 34 -25.47 -47.84 29.96
CA ALA A 34 -24.98 -46.79 30.84
C ALA A 34 -23.58 -47.09 31.35
N SER A 35 -22.66 -46.13 31.16
CA SER A 35 -21.50 -45.94 32.03
C SER A 35 -20.91 -44.57 31.79
N ASP A 36 -20.75 -43.81 32.86
CA ASP A 36 -20.10 -42.52 32.93
C ASP A 36 -18.68 -42.60 32.33
N ALA A 37 -18.49 -41.93 31.20
CA ALA A 37 -17.17 -41.56 30.71
C ALA A 37 -17.25 -40.11 30.25
N ALA A 38 -16.57 -39.23 30.98
CA ALA A 38 -16.36 -37.85 30.57
C ALA A 38 -15.77 -37.83 29.17
N ASP A 39 -16.60 -37.44 28.20
CA ASP A 39 -16.20 -37.19 26.83
C ASP A 39 -15.27 -35.95 26.83
N LYS A 40 -13.96 -36.21 26.87
CA LYS A 40 -12.96 -35.23 26.45
C LYS A 40 -13.15 -35.08 24.96
N GLY A 41 -13.98 -34.10 24.59
CA GLY A 41 -14.06 -33.65 23.21
C GLY A 41 -12.64 -33.45 22.69
N SER A 42 -12.21 -34.30 21.78
CA SER A 42 -11.00 -34.13 21.00
C SER A 42 -11.20 -32.88 20.17
N ALA A 43 -10.75 -31.74 20.71
CA ALA A 43 -10.50 -30.59 19.88
C ALA A 43 -9.49 -31.06 18.83
N ALA A 44 -9.92 -31.15 17.58
CA ALA A 44 -9.00 -31.36 16.47
C ALA A 44 -7.90 -30.29 16.63
N ALA A 45 -6.68 -30.74 16.88
CA ALA A 45 -5.53 -29.86 16.93
C ALA A 45 -5.53 -29.12 15.60
N ALA A 46 -5.68 -27.80 15.64
CA ALA A 46 -5.48 -26.98 14.47
C ALA A 46 -4.07 -27.30 13.98
N GLU A 47 -3.92 -27.71 12.72
CA GLU A 47 -2.60 -27.94 12.14
C GLU A 47 -1.78 -26.66 12.35
N SER A 48 -0.64 -26.79 13.03
CA SER A 48 0.26 -25.67 13.25
C SER A 48 0.84 -25.24 11.90
N VAL A 49 0.56 -24.00 11.51
CA VAL A 49 1.18 -23.41 10.32
C VAL A 49 2.61 -23.05 10.67
N SER A 50 3.57 -23.47 9.84
CA SER A 50 5.00 -23.20 10.04
C SER A 50 5.68 -22.88 8.72
N GLY A 51 6.76 -22.11 8.76
CA GLY A 51 7.57 -21.78 7.59
C GLY A 51 8.00 -20.33 7.53
N GLU A 52 8.57 -19.93 6.40
CA GLU A 52 9.04 -18.58 6.15
C GLU A 52 8.21 -17.93 5.04
N VAL A 53 7.80 -16.69 5.26
CA VAL A 53 7.18 -15.80 4.27
C VAL A 53 8.09 -14.59 4.10
N THR A 54 8.53 -14.36 2.86
CA THR A 54 9.34 -13.19 2.52
C THR A 54 8.55 -12.22 1.67
N TYR A 55 8.77 -10.92 1.85
CA TYR A 55 8.11 -9.91 1.03
C TYR A 55 9.07 -8.79 0.59
N ASP A 56 8.76 -8.14 -0.52
CA ASP A 56 9.36 -6.88 -0.95
C ASP A 56 8.28 -6.03 -1.65
N GLY A 57 8.48 -4.72 -1.74
CA GLY A 57 7.57 -3.90 -2.53
C GLY A 57 7.35 -2.47 -2.06
N ALA A 58 6.10 -2.03 -2.17
CA ALA A 58 5.70 -0.65 -1.92
C ALA A 58 6.06 -0.16 -0.51
N SER A 59 6.81 0.94 -0.44
CA SER A 59 7.15 1.57 0.85
C SER A 59 5.94 2.27 1.50
N SER A 60 4.97 2.73 0.71
CA SER A 60 3.67 3.23 1.15
C SER A 60 2.87 2.20 1.94
N PHE A 61 3.07 0.93 1.64
CA PHE A 61 2.34 -0.20 2.19
C PHE A 61 3.07 -0.87 3.38
N GLN A 62 4.33 -0.51 3.61
CA GLN A 62 5.20 -1.21 4.55
C GLN A 62 4.65 -1.26 5.98
N ALA A 63 4.16 -0.15 6.52
CA ALA A 63 3.63 -0.10 7.89
C ALA A 63 2.44 -1.06 8.09
N LEU A 64 1.56 -1.19 7.08
CA LEU A 64 0.44 -2.12 7.14
C LEU A 64 0.92 -3.58 7.11
N VAL A 65 1.89 -3.88 6.23
CA VAL A 65 2.46 -5.24 6.13
C VAL A 65 3.18 -5.65 7.41
N GLU A 66 3.98 -4.75 8.00
CA GLU A 66 4.67 -5.00 9.27
C GLU A 66 3.70 -5.28 10.41
N ALA A 67 2.65 -4.46 10.54
CA ALA A 67 1.62 -4.69 11.55
C ALA A 67 0.81 -5.99 11.34
N ALA A 68 0.57 -6.37 10.09
CA ALA A 68 -0.07 -7.63 9.76
C ALA A 68 0.85 -8.82 10.03
N ALA A 69 2.13 -8.72 9.68
CA ALA A 69 3.14 -9.73 9.91
C ALA A 69 3.33 -10.01 11.41
N GLU A 70 3.42 -8.97 12.24
CA GLU A 70 3.53 -9.08 13.69
C GLU A 70 2.34 -9.90 14.25
N LYS A 71 1.11 -9.50 13.93
CA LYS A 71 -0.10 -10.21 14.38
C LYS A 71 -0.19 -11.65 13.88
N PHE A 72 0.28 -11.89 12.65
CA PHE A 72 0.28 -13.22 12.08
C PHE A 72 1.29 -14.13 12.78
N MET A 73 2.50 -13.65 13.07
CA MET A 73 3.52 -14.38 13.83
C MET A 73 3.09 -14.62 15.28
N ASP A 74 2.44 -13.65 15.93
CA ASP A 74 1.88 -13.83 17.27
C ASP A 74 0.86 -14.98 17.34
N ALA A 75 0.04 -15.10 16.30
CA ALA A 75 -0.95 -16.18 16.19
C ALA A 75 -0.35 -17.50 15.72
N ASN A 76 0.81 -17.49 15.07
CA ASN A 76 1.50 -18.64 14.48
C ASN A 76 3.00 -18.59 14.82
N PRO A 77 3.39 -19.01 16.03
CA PRO A 77 4.78 -18.85 16.53
C PRO A 77 5.84 -19.59 15.70
N ASP A 78 5.45 -20.59 14.93
CA ASP A 78 6.34 -21.37 14.06
C ASP A 78 6.50 -20.75 12.64
N VAL A 79 5.90 -19.55 12.40
CA VAL A 79 6.03 -18.82 11.14
C VAL A 79 6.96 -17.64 11.34
N SER A 80 7.83 -17.40 10.36
CA SER A 80 8.66 -16.19 10.21
C SER A 80 8.18 -15.37 9.03
N VAL A 81 7.94 -14.08 9.22
CA VAL A 81 7.64 -13.13 8.15
C VAL A 81 8.69 -12.03 8.13
N SER A 82 9.34 -11.82 6.99
CA SER A 82 10.40 -10.81 6.85
C SER A 82 10.39 -10.15 5.47
N GLY A 83 10.86 -8.90 5.39
CA GLY A 83 10.96 -8.21 4.11
C GLY A 83 11.25 -6.72 4.21
N SER A 84 11.07 -6.00 3.12
CA SER A 84 11.40 -4.58 3.00
C SER A 84 10.50 -3.85 2.01
N GLY A 85 10.36 -2.53 2.18
CA GLY A 85 9.69 -1.64 1.24
C GLY A 85 10.69 -0.96 0.29
N ASN A 86 11.01 -1.59 -0.82
CA ASN A 86 11.97 -1.09 -1.81
C ASN A 86 11.32 -0.50 -3.08
N GLY A 87 9.99 -0.38 -3.10
CA GLY A 87 9.17 0.14 -4.18
C GLY A 87 8.42 -0.96 -4.94
N SER A 88 7.21 -0.64 -5.42
CA SER A 88 6.30 -1.58 -6.08
C SER A 88 6.95 -2.36 -7.22
N GLY A 89 7.71 -1.68 -8.11
CA GLY A 89 8.37 -2.33 -9.22
C GLY A 89 9.39 -3.40 -8.79
N LYS A 90 10.12 -3.18 -7.70
CA LYS A 90 11.05 -4.19 -7.17
C LYS A 90 10.31 -5.38 -6.58
N GLY A 91 9.24 -5.12 -5.80
CA GLY A 91 8.40 -6.18 -5.25
C GLY A 91 7.77 -7.06 -6.31
N LEU A 92 7.19 -6.45 -7.34
CA LEU A 92 6.60 -7.17 -8.46
C LEU A 92 7.63 -8.01 -9.22
N THR A 93 8.81 -7.44 -9.49
CA THR A 93 9.91 -8.18 -10.14
C THR A 93 10.40 -9.34 -9.27
N ALA A 94 10.54 -9.12 -7.96
CA ALA A 94 11.02 -10.14 -7.02
C ALA A 94 10.04 -11.31 -6.89
N VAL A 95 8.72 -11.05 -6.78
CA VAL A 95 7.71 -12.11 -6.70
C VAL A 95 7.59 -12.85 -8.03
N ALA A 96 7.66 -12.16 -9.17
CA ALA A 96 7.65 -12.80 -10.48
C ALA A 96 8.85 -13.73 -10.71
N ALA A 97 10.00 -13.38 -10.13
CA ALA A 97 11.22 -14.19 -10.15
C ALA A 97 11.25 -15.30 -9.08
N GLY A 98 10.25 -15.36 -8.19
CA GLY A 98 10.19 -16.31 -7.08
C GLY A 98 11.25 -16.07 -5.99
N THR A 99 11.84 -14.87 -5.91
CA THR A 99 12.83 -14.52 -4.89
C THR A 99 12.20 -14.05 -3.57
N VAL A 100 10.93 -13.69 -3.60
CA VAL A 100 10.08 -13.43 -2.42
C VAL A 100 8.74 -14.15 -2.60
N THR A 101 8.08 -14.42 -1.47
CA THR A 101 6.76 -15.06 -1.44
C THR A 101 5.66 -14.08 -1.84
N ILE A 102 5.78 -12.82 -1.42
CA ILE A 102 4.77 -11.77 -1.60
C ILE A 102 5.42 -10.52 -2.21
N GLY A 103 4.83 -10.00 -3.27
CA GLY A 103 5.18 -8.69 -3.84
C GLY A 103 4.12 -7.65 -3.44
N ASN A 104 4.49 -6.66 -2.65
CA ASN A 104 3.59 -5.57 -2.27
C ASN A 104 3.62 -4.46 -3.32
N SER A 105 2.46 -4.00 -3.75
CA SER A 105 2.40 -2.99 -4.81
C SER A 105 1.21 -2.04 -4.65
N ASP A 106 1.42 -0.77 -5.01
CA ASP A 106 0.35 0.25 -5.13
C ASP A 106 -0.37 0.16 -6.49
N VAL A 107 0.13 -0.66 -7.40
CA VAL A 107 -0.41 -0.84 -8.76
C VAL A 107 -0.50 -2.33 -9.09
N PHE A 108 -1.39 -2.70 -9.99
CA PHE A 108 -1.53 -4.08 -10.46
C PHE A 108 -0.28 -4.55 -11.20
N ALA A 109 -0.03 -5.87 -11.16
CA ALA A 109 1.17 -6.47 -11.73
C ALA A 109 1.32 -6.18 -13.24
N GLU A 110 0.22 -6.20 -13.99
CA GLU A 110 0.18 -5.93 -15.44
C GLU A 110 0.57 -4.51 -15.84
N THR A 111 0.62 -3.57 -14.88
CA THR A 111 1.08 -2.19 -15.16
C THR A 111 2.60 -2.07 -15.21
N LYS A 112 3.33 -3.06 -14.71
CA LYS A 112 4.78 -3.02 -14.55
C LYS A 112 5.50 -4.24 -15.12
N LEU A 113 4.82 -5.34 -15.34
CA LEU A 113 5.38 -6.61 -15.79
C LEU A 113 4.81 -7.02 -17.14
N GLU A 114 5.59 -7.78 -17.88
CA GLU A 114 5.15 -8.38 -19.13
C GLU A 114 4.14 -9.52 -18.90
N ALA A 115 3.29 -9.78 -19.87
CA ALA A 115 2.18 -10.73 -19.75
C ALA A 115 2.61 -12.16 -19.33
N ASP A 116 3.79 -12.62 -19.74
CA ASP A 116 4.29 -13.94 -19.37
C ASP A 116 4.86 -13.99 -17.94
N GLN A 117 5.22 -12.86 -17.37
CA GLN A 117 5.61 -12.75 -15.95
C GLN A 117 4.37 -12.71 -15.04
N VAL A 118 3.30 -12.05 -15.48
CA VAL A 118 2.06 -11.92 -14.70
C VAL A 118 1.27 -13.22 -14.63
N LYS A 119 1.31 -14.06 -15.64
CA LYS A 119 0.46 -15.28 -15.77
C LYS A 119 0.51 -16.25 -14.56
N ASN A 120 1.58 -16.21 -13.77
CA ASN A 120 1.76 -17.06 -12.59
C ASN A 120 1.54 -16.31 -11.27
N LEU A 121 1.17 -15.04 -11.33
CA LEU A 121 0.87 -14.22 -10.17
C LEU A 121 -0.62 -14.16 -9.93
N VAL A 122 -1.00 -13.92 -8.69
CA VAL A 122 -2.37 -13.65 -8.27
C VAL A 122 -2.36 -12.32 -7.52
N ASP A 123 -3.09 -11.34 -8.03
CA ASP A 123 -3.29 -10.08 -7.36
C ASP A 123 -4.36 -10.21 -6.28
N HIS A 124 -4.03 -9.76 -5.07
CA HIS A 124 -4.94 -9.66 -3.95
C HIS A 124 -5.07 -8.19 -3.54
N GLU A 125 -6.22 -7.59 -3.80
CA GLU A 125 -6.53 -6.27 -3.28
C GLU A 125 -6.84 -6.38 -1.79
N VAL A 126 -5.97 -5.79 -0.95
CA VAL A 126 -6.06 -5.87 0.51
C VAL A 126 -6.39 -4.53 1.16
N ALA A 127 -6.15 -3.43 0.48
CA ALA A 127 -6.46 -2.07 0.96
C ALA A 127 -6.57 -1.09 -0.20
N VAL A 128 -7.27 0.01 0.03
CA VAL A 128 -7.28 1.19 -0.84
C VAL A 128 -6.44 2.27 -0.18
N VAL A 129 -5.45 2.79 -0.90
CA VAL A 129 -4.55 3.83 -0.41
C VAL A 129 -4.97 5.18 -0.96
N GLY A 130 -5.27 6.13 -0.07
CA GLY A 130 -5.41 7.54 -0.43
C GLY A 130 -4.04 8.20 -0.51
N MET A 131 -3.85 9.10 -1.48
CA MET A 131 -2.66 9.92 -1.61
C MET A 131 -3.01 11.33 -2.08
N GLY A 132 -2.10 12.26 -1.85
CA GLY A 132 -2.27 13.63 -2.30
C GLY A 132 -0.97 14.40 -2.33
N PRO A 133 -0.99 15.59 -2.95
CA PRO A 133 0.14 16.50 -2.94
C PRO A 133 0.37 17.08 -1.55
N VAL A 134 1.65 17.31 -1.24
CA VAL A 134 2.12 17.91 0.01
C VAL A 134 3.12 19.02 -0.29
N VAL A 135 3.11 20.06 0.52
CA VAL A 135 4.01 21.21 0.38
C VAL A 135 4.72 21.53 1.69
N SER A 136 5.91 22.11 1.60
CA SER A 136 6.68 22.56 2.77
C SER A 136 5.89 23.56 3.62
N LYS A 137 6.19 23.60 4.91
CA LYS A 137 5.51 24.47 5.89
C LYS A 137 5.52 25.96 5.54
N ASN A 138 6.56 26.42 4.84
CA ASN A 138 6.70 27.81 4.43
C ASN A 138 5.94 28.16 3.14
N VAL A 139 5.32 27.20 2.45
CA VAL A 139 4.48 27.45 1.28
C VAL A 139 3.10 27.92 1.73
N THR A 140 2.65 29.05 1.17
CA THR A 140 1.38 29.70 1.53
C THR A 140 0.20 29.26 0.66
N VAL A 141 0.45 28.51 -0.41
CA VAL A 141 -0.58 27.92 -1.29
C VAL A 141 -1.20 26.71 -0.60
N ASP A 142 -2.53 26.66 -0.51
CA ASP A 142 -3.30 25.61 0.15
C ASP A 142 -4.26 24.86 -0.78
N ASP A 143 -4.37 25.30 -2.04
CA ASP A 143 -5.20 24.68 -3.08
C ASP A 143 -4.49 24.78 -4.43
N LEU A 144 -4.49 23.71 -5.20
CA LEU A 144 -3.96 23.64 -6.56
C LEU A 144 -4.94 22.90 -7.47
N SER A 145 -5.29 23.52 -8.58
CA SER A 145 -6.03 22.82 -9.62
C SER A 145 -5.19 21.70 -10.26
N LEU A 146 -5.85 20.73 -10.88
CA LEU A 146 -5.18 19.65 -11.61
C LEU A 146 -4.24 20.20 -12.70
N GLU A 147 -4.62 21.28 -13.38
CA GLU A 147 -3.79 21.92 -14.41
C GLU A 147 -2.54 22.57 -13.80
N GLN A 148 -2.64 23.14 -12.60
CA GLN A 148 -1.49 23.69 -11.89
C GLN A 148 -0.54 22.58 -11.43
N LEU A 149 -1.07 21.46 -10.91
CA LEU A 149 -0.27 20.28 -10.60
C LEU A 149 0.45 19.74 -11.84
N LYS A 150 -0.26 19.60 -12.97
CA LYS A 150 0.35 19.25 -14.26
C LYS A 150 1.48 20.20 -14.64
N GLY A 151 1.24 21.51 -14.54
CA GLY A 151 2.22 22.53 -14.86
C GLY A 151 3.47 22.45 -13.98
N ILE A 152 3.32 22.24 -12.69
CA ILE A 152 4.43 22.11 -11.73
C ILE A 152 5.25 20.85 -12.04
N PHE A 153 4.62 19.70 -12.09
CA PHE A 153 5.33 18.43 -12.26
C PHE A 153 5.85 18.19 -13.67
N SER A 154 5.38 18.93 -14.68
CA SER A 154 5.97 18.97 -16.03
C SER A 154 7.09 20.04 -16.16
N GLY A 155 7.27 20.89 -15.15
CA GLY A 155 8.26 21.98 -15.15
C GLY A 155 7.84 23.20 -15.97
N GLN A 156 6.56 23.33 -16.30
CA GLN A 156 5.99 24.52 -16.97
C GLN A 156 5.77 25.66 -15.96
N ILE A 157 5.37 25.33 -14.73
CA ILE A 157 5.24 26.25 -13.59
C ILE A 157 6.42 25.99 -12.66
N THR A 158 7.23 27.01 -12.43
CA THR A 158 8.49 26.84 -11.67
C THR A 158 8.62 27.81 -10.49
N ASN A 159 7.64 28.69 -10.31
CA ASN A 159 7.63 29.67 -9.23
C ASN A 159 6.25 29.70 -8.56
N TRP A 160 6.23 29.68 -7.23
CA TRP A 160 4.99 29.68 -6.44
C TRP A 160 4.08 30.87 -6.74
N LYS A 161 4.62 32.03 -7.14
CA LYS A 161 3.81 33.21 -7.52
C LYS A 161 2.89 32.94 -8.73
N GLU A 162 3.23 32.00 -9.59
CA GLU A 162 2.42 31.64 -10.76
C GLU A 162 1.12 30.95 -10.37
N VAL A 163 1.05 30.43 -9.14
CA VAL A 163 -0.11 29.76 -8.56
C VAL A 163 -0.65 30.45 -7.31
N GLY A 164 -0.29 31.74 -7.13
CA GLY A 164 -0.83 32.59 -6.06
C GLY A 164 -0.05 32.57 -4.74
N GLY A 165 1.11 31.95 -4.71
CA GLY A 165 2.03 31.97 -3.57
C GLY A 165 3.07 33.08 -3.63
N ASP A 166 4.10 32.94 -2.80
CA ASP A 166 5.21 33.86 -2.71
C ASP A 166 6.14 33.83 -3.95
N ASP A 167 6.93 34.84 -4.20
CA ASP A 167 7.93 34.86 -5.28
C ASP A 167 9.14 33.98 -4.88
N ALA A 168 8.96 32.66 -5.02
CA ALA A 168 9.95 31.66 -4.68
C ALA A 168 9.95 30.52 -5.70
N LYS A 169 11.14 29.98 -6.02
CA LYS A 169 11.26 28.83 -6.90
C LYS A 169 10.58 27.62 -6.24
N ILE A 170 9.80 26.88 -7.02
CA ILE A 170 9.28 25.58 -6.61
C ILE A 170 10.40 24.54 -6.65
N VAL A 171 10.54 23.76 -5.58
CA VAL A 171 11.43 22.60 -5.49
C VAL A 171 10.58 21.34 -5.58
N VAL A 172 10.70 20.61 -6.69
CA VAL A 172 9.91 19.39 -6.90
C VAL A 172 10.69 18.18 -6.37
N LEU A 173 10.19 17.55 -5.31
CA LEU A 173 10.71 16.30 -4.78
C LEU A 173 9.91 15.13 -5.36
N ASN A 174 10.49 14.44 -6.33
CA ASN A 174 9.83 13.36 -7.04
C ASN A 174 10.25 11.99 -6.48
N ARG A 175 9.56 10.95 -6.88
CA ARG A 175 9.90 9.56 -6.62
C ARG A 175 10.57 8.93 -7.84
N LYS A 176 11.44 7.96 -7.64
CA LYS A 176 12.04 7.18 -8.73
C LYS A 176 11.00 6.41 -9.54
N ALA A 177 11.27 6.15 -10.81
CA ALA A 177 10.36 5.51 -11.76
C ALA A 177 9.79 4.13 -11.32
N GLY A 178 10.50 3.40 -10.44
CA GLY A 178 10.00 2.14 -9.86
C GLY A 178 8.97 2.29 -8.75
N SER A 179 8.66 3.52 -8.30
CA SER A 179 7.66 3.78 -7.28
C SER A 179 6.24 3.54 -7.80
N GLY A 180 5.46 2.76 -7.05
CA GLY A 180 4.02 2.61 -7.28
C GLY A 180 3.26 3.89 -6.95
N THR A 181 3.62 4.57 -5.86
CA THR A 181 3.07 5.88 -5.46
C THR A 181 3.25 6.91 -6.58
N ARG A 182 4.45 6.94 -7.23
CA ARG A 182 4.68 7.78 -8.42
C ARG A 182 3.73 7.38 -9.56
N ALA A 183 3.66 6.11 -9.90
CA ALA A 183 2.82 5.65 -11.01
C ALA A 183 1.33 5.98 -10.79
N THR A 184 0.84 5.83 -9.56
CA THR A 184 -0.54 6.18 -9.21
C THR A 184 -0.77 7.70 -9.30
N PHE A 185 0.18 8.50 -8.81
CA PHE A 185 0.08 9.97 -8.88
C PHE A 185 0.16 10.47 -10.34
N GLU A 186 1.08 9.94 -11.14
CA GLU A 186 1.19 10.24 -12.58
C GLU A 186 -0.13 9.92 -13.30
N ALA A 187 -0.69 8.75 -13.08
CA ALA A 187 -1.97 8.37 -13.68
C ALA A 187 -3.13 9.29 -13.26
N ALA A 188 -3.16 9.70 -12.00
CA ALA A 188 -4.19 10.61 -11.48
C ALA A 188 -4.08 12.04 -12.03
N VAL A 189 -2.84 12.53 -12.19
CA VAL A 189 -2.58 13.93 -12.61
C VAL A 189 -2.54 14.03 -14.13
N PHE A 190 -1.87 13.13 -14.82
CA PHE A 190 -1.65 13.22 -16.27
C PHE A 190 -2.53 12.28 -17.11
N GLY A 191 -3.16 11.27 -16.49
CA GLY A 191 -3.89 10.25 -17.23
C GLY A 191 -2.96 9.47 -18.16
N ASP A 192 -3.35 9.37 -19.44
CA ASP A 192 -2.55 8.71 -20.47
C ASP A 192 -1.57 9.65 -21.21
N GLU A 193 -1.43 10.90 -20.73
CA GLU A 193 -0.52 11.86 -21.35
C GLU A 193 0.94 11.47 -21.06
N ALA A 194 1.75 11.33 -22.12
CA ALA A 194 3.18 11.12 -22.00
C ALA A 194 3.87 12.45 -21.60
N VAL A 195 4.18 12.59 -20.33
CA VAL A 195 4.82 13.79 -19.75
C VAL A 195 6.19 13.42 -19.22
N ASP A 196 7.17 14.32 -19.46
CA ASP A 196 8.46 14.25 -18.79
C ASP A 196 8.30 14.79 -17.36
N PHE A 197 8.09 13.86 -16.43
CA PHE A 197 7.78 14.12 -15.03
C PHE A 197 9.04 14.66 -14.32
N LYS A 198 9.08 15.98 -14.09
CA LYS A 198 10.25 16.67 -13.58
C LYS A 198 10.41 16.49 -12.07
N GLY A 199 11.65 16.64 -11.60
CA GLY A 199 11.98 16.71 -10.19
C GLY A 199 13.37 17.32 -10.00
N ASP A 200 13.51 18.18 -8.99
CA ASP A 200 14.82 18.68 -8.55
C ASP A 200 15.59 17.57 -7.80
N ALA A 201 14.87 16.60 -7.20
CA ALA A 201 15.41 15.40 -6.60
C ALA A 201 14.51 14.19 -6.83
N GLU A 202 15.10 13.01 -6.91
CA GLU A 202 14.39 11.71 -6.98
C GLU A 202 14.67 10.86 -5.73
N LEU A 203 13.61 10.48 -5.03
CA LEU A 203 13.63 9.78 -3.75
C LEU A 203 13.13 8.34 -3.89
N ASP A 204 13.77 7.43 -3.16
CA ASP A 204 13.47 5.99 -3.27
C ASP A 204 12.18 5.60 -2.55
N LYS A 205 11.96 6.10 -1.34
CA LYS A 205 10.91 5.64 -0.41
C LYS A 205 9.99 6.79 0.03
N SER A 206 8.76 6.46 0.45
CA SER A 206 7.84 7.45 1.04
C SER A 206 8.42 8.09 2.29
N GLY A 207 9.14 7.34 3.14
CA GLY A 207 9.85 7.89 4.31
C GLY A 207 10.96 8.88 3.96
N ASP A 208 11.63 8.71 2.81
CA ASP A 208 12.64 9.67 2.33
C ASP A 208 11.95 10.99 1.93
N VAL A 209 10.79 10.91 1.25
CA VAL A 209 9.98 12.09 0.92
C VAL A 209 9.53 12.80 2.20
N GLN A 210 8.99 12.06 3.17
CA GLN A 210 8.57 12.63 4.46
C GLN A 210 9.72 13.38 5.16
N THR A 211 10.93 12.81 5.11
CA THR A 211 12.12 13.42 5.71
C THR A 211 12.56 14.69 4.96
N GLN A 212 12.63 14.61 3.64
CA GLN A 212 13.05 15.73 2.79
C GLN A 212 12.05 16.88 2.81
N MET A 213 10.74 16.58 2.81
CA MET A 213 9.70 17.62 2.94
C MET A 213 9.83 18.42 4.24
N GLY A 214 10.24 17.77 5.34
CA GLY A 214 10.47 18.43 6.62
C GLY A 214 11.72 19.34 6.68
N SER A 215 12.60 19.26 5.70
CA SER A 215 13.89 19.98 5.68
C SER A 215 14.14 20.83 4.43
N THR A 216 13.24 20.81 3.46
CA THR A 216 13.39 21.56 2.20
C THR A 216 12.32 22.63 2.11
N ASP A 217 12.74 23.89 2.03
CA ASP A 217 11.84 25.02 1.82
C ASP A 217 11.30 25.06 0.38
N ASN A 218 10.09 25.60 0.23
CA ASN A 218 9.40 25.78 -1.05
C ASN A 218 9.21 24.50 -1.86
N ALA A 219 9.23 23.34 -1.20
CA ALA A 219 9.10 22.06 -1.87
C ALA A 219 7.62 21.66 -2.07
N ILE A 220 7.41 20.89 -3.13
CA ILE A 220 6.20 20.10 -3.38
C ILE A 220 6.58 18.65 -3.63
N SER A 221 5.75 17.74 -3.18
CA SER A 221 5.81 16.32 -3.44
C SER A 221 4.42 15.71 -3.37
N TYR A 222 4.35 14.40 -3.31
CA TYR A 222 3.13 13.63 -3.06
C TYR A 222 3.43 12.44 -2.15
N LEU A 223 2.48 12.12 -1.29
CA LEU A 223 2.58 11.04 -0.32
C LEU A 223 1.25 10.29 -0.20
N ASP A 224 1.32 9.05 0.20
CA ASP A 224 0.18 8.33 0.74
C ASP A 224 -0.16 8.83 2.15
N PHE A 225 -1.41 8.69 2.55
CA PHE A 225 -1.90 9.24 3.82
C PHE A 225 -1.27 8.59 5.06
N SER A 226 -0.67 7.41 4.94
CA SER A 226 0.03 6.77 6.05
C SER A 226 1.35 7.48 6.43
N HIS A 227 1.90 8.28 5.50
CA HIS A 227 3.11 9.07 5.68
C HIS A 227 2.83 10.56 5.90
N PHE A 228 1.57 10.96 6.02
CA PHE A 228 1.26 12.37 6.29
C PHE A 228 1.65 12.72 7.72
N ASP A 229 2.37 13.83 7.84
CA ASP A 229 2.87 14.38 9.09
C ASP A 229 2.73 15.91 9.05
N ASP A 230 1.62 16.40 9.59
CA ASP A 230 1.27 17.81 9.63
C ASP A 230 2.19 18.66 10.52
N SER A 231 3.11 18.04 11.25
CA SER A 231 4.20 18.76 11.92
C SER A 231 5.34 19.16 10.97
N LYS A 232 5.49 18.45 9.84
CA LYS A 232 6.61 18.62 8.89
C LYS A 232 6.23 19.33 7.60
N PHE A 233 5.02 19.13 7.10
CA PHE A 233 4.53 19.70 5.84
C PHE A 233 3.01 19.89 5.88
N ASN A 234 2.44 20.52 4.87
CA ASN A 234 1.01 20.71 4.72
C ASN A 234 0.48 19.84 3.58
N ALA A 235 -0.69 19.24 3.77
CA ALA A 235 -1.47 18.70 2.66
C ALA A 235 -2.07 19.87 1.87
N ILE A 236 -2.17 19.70 0.55
CA ILE A 236 -2.80 20.66 -0.36
C ILE A 236 -4.09 20.06 -0.92
N LYS A 237 -5.09 20.90 -1.20
CA LYS A 237 -6.39 20.49 -1.76
C LYS A 237 -6.36 20.49 -3.26
#